data_8b776dea74375bc310380d218ff2491d
#
_entry.id   8b776dea74375bc310380d218ff2491d
#
_cell.length_a   1.000
_cell.length_b   1.000
_cell.length_c   1.000
_cell.angle_alpha   90.00
_cell.angle_beta   90.00
_cell.angle_gamma   90.00
#
_symmetry.space_group_name_H-M   'P 1'
#
loop_
_entity.id
_entity.type
_entity.pdbx_description
1 polymer ?
#
loop_
_entity_poly.entity_id
_entity_poly.type
_entity_poly.pdbx_seq_one_letter_code
_entity_poly.pdbx_strand_id
1 'polypeptide(L)'
;MDAENKESCSQRDSAERKGYVRAHRSFNRIWKERDSAEPDILGKILERDNMNRAYKRVKANKGAPGVDGMTIEAALPWLKEHNHELTERIRKGKYTPSPVRRMEIPKSDGGVRRLGIPTVIDRIIQQAMLQQLMPVYEPLFSEDSFGYRPGRGAKDAIFKIKEYIEQGYTRAVVLD
;
A
#
# COMPACT_ATOMS: atom_id res chain seq x y z
N MET A 1 23.42 -40.13 -11.76
CA MET A 1 23.47 -38.85 -10.98
C MET A 1 22.17 -38.02 -11.06
N ASP A 2 21.04 -38.62 -11.50
CA ASP A 2 19.81 -37.86 -11.75
C ASP A 2 18.64 -38.11 -10.78
N ALA A 3 18.80 -38.98 -9.79
CA ALA A 3 17.74 -39.31 -8.84
C ALA A 3 17.66 -38.34 -7.64
N GLU A 4 18.79 -37.86 -7.13
CA GLU A 4 18.83 -36.94 -5.98
C GLU A 4 18.26 -35.55 -6.26
N ASN A 5 18.29 -35.11 -7.54
CA ASN A 5 17.81 -33.78 -7.90
C ASN A 5 16.27 -33.68 -8.03
N LYS A 6 15.58 -34.81 -8.21
CA LYS A 6 14.10 -34.85 -8.28
C LYS A 6 13.42 -34.82 -6.91
N GLU A 7 14.00 -35.45 -5.89
CA GLU A 7 13.43 -35.44 -4.54
C GLU A 7 13.56 -34.06 -3.85
N SER A 8 14.67 -33.35 -4.10
CA SER A 8 14.85 -32.02 -3.52
C SER A 8 13.88 -30.98 -4.11
N CYS A 9 13.48 -31.13 -5.39
CA CYS A 9 12.51 -30.25 -6.02
C CYS A 9 11.07 -30.46 -5.48
N SER A 10 10.67 -31.74 -5.30
CA SER A 10 9.34 -32.11 -4.79
C SER A 10 9.12 -31.67 -3.33
N GLN A 11 10.15 -31.71 -2.49
CA GLN A 11 10.05 -31.26 -1.09
C GLN A 11 9.96 -29.72 -0.99
N ARG A 12 10.64 -28.98 -1.86
CA ARG A 12 10.55 -27.49 -1.92
C ARG A 12 9.18 -27.02 -2.36
N ASP A 13 8.61 -27.61 -3.41
CA ASP A 13 7.25 -27.29 -3.88
C ASP A 13 6.18 -27.52 -2.80
N SER A 14 6.36 -28.55 -1.97
CA SER A 14 5.43 -28.85 -0.88
C SER A 14 5.55 -27.86 0.28
N ALA A 15 6.75 -27.31 0.55
CA ALA A 15 6.97 -26.29 1.57
C ALA A 15 6.41 -24.93 1.16
N GLU A 16 6.61 -24.52 -0.11
CA GLU A 16 6.04 -23.30 -0.66
C GLU A 16 4.51 -23.35 -0.70
N ARG A 17 3.91 -24.46 -1.14
CA ARG A 17 2.46 -24.67 -1.08
C ARG A 17 1.91 -24.62 0.34
N LYS A 18 2.62 -25.18 1.33
CA LYS A 18 2.25 -25.09 2.75
C LYS A 18 2.33 -23.65 3.27
N GLY A 19 3.33 -22.88 2.85
CA GLY A 19 3.47 -21.46 3.19
C GLY A 19 2.31 -20.62 2.64
N TYR A 20 1.96 -20.79 1.36
CA TYR A 20 0.87 -20.10 0.72
C TYR A 20 -0.51 -20.45 1.33
N VAL A 21 -0.77 -21.74 1.58
CA VAL A 21 -1.98 -22.21 2.25
C VAL A 21 -2.08 -21.69 3.69
N ARG A 22 -0.95 -21.52 4.38
CA ARG A 22 -0.90 -20.98 5.74
C ARG A 22 -1.21 -19.49 5.77
N ALA A 23 -0.68 -18.71 4.82
CA ALA A 23 -1.00 -17.30 4.66
C ALA A 23 -2.48 -17.09 4.34
N HIS A 24 -3.06 -17.87 3.43
CA HIS A 24 -4.47 -17.81 3.08
C HIS A 24 -5.39 -18.23 4.24
N ARG A 25 -5.00 -19.23 5.03
CA ARG A 25 -5.73 -19.63 6.26
C ARG A 25 -5.67 -18.56 7.35
N SER A 26 -4.53 -17.90 7.53
CA SER A 26 -4.38 -16.78 8.47
C SER A 26 -5.27 -15.61 8.06
N PHE A 27 -5.31 -15.28 6.77
CA PHE A 27 -6.18 -14.25 6.23
C PHE A 27 -7.66 -14.54 6.49
N ASN A 28 -8.13 -15.77 6.16
CA ASN A 28 -9.51 -16.18 6.38
C ASN A 28 -9.86 -16.28 7.88
N ARG A 29 -8.92 -16.62 8.75
CA ARG A 29 -9.12 -16.67 10.18
C ARG A 29 -9.29 -15.24 10.76
N ILE A 30 -8.47 -14.30 10.34
CA ILE A 30 -8.56 -12.89 10.74
C ILE A 30 -9.88 -12.27 10.26
N TRP A 31 -10.38 -12.64 9.08
CA TRP A 31 -11.69 -12.21 8.60
C TRP A 31 -12.83 -12.82 9.42
N LYS A 32 -12.78 -14.12 9.71
CA LYS A 32 -13.85 -14.81 10.48
C LYS A 32 -13.91 -14.37 11.95
N GLU A 33 -12.78 -14.08 12.59
CA GLU A 33 -12.74 -13.59 13.96
C GLU A 33 -13.22 -12.14 14.09
N ARG A 34 -13.34 -11.40 12.98
CA ARG A 34 -13.88 -10.03 12.92
C ARG A 34 -15.39 -9.95 12.68
N ASP A 35 -16.02 -11.02 12.24
CA ASP A 35 -17.47 -11.05 11.92
C ASP A 35 -18.39 -10.84 13.14
N SER A 36 -17.86 -10.86 14.37
CA SER A 36 -18.66 -10.68 15.58
C SER A 36 -18.64 -9.26 16.17
N ALA A 37 -17.76 -8.37 15.71
CA ALA A 37 -17.73 -6.95 16.04
C ALA A 37 -16.90 -6.21 14.96
N GLU A 38 -17.46 -6.02 13.76
CA GLU A 38 -16.79 -5.22 12.76
C GLU A 38 -16.55 -3.81 13.30
N PRO A 39 -15.30 -3.41 13.56
CA PRO A 39 -15.04 -2.01 13.78
C PRO A 39 -15.42 -1.31 12.48
N ASP A 40 -16.33 -0.35 12.52
CA ASP A 40 -16.67 0.51 11.37
C ASP A 40 -15.39 1.16 10.83
N ILE A 41 -14.67 0.41 9.97
CA ILE A 41 -13.42 0.87 9.35
C ILE A 41 -13.69 2.13 8.55
N LEU A 42 -14.83 2.21 7.86
CA LEU A 42 -15.21 3.39 7.11
C LEU A 42 -15.44 4.59 8.03
N GLY A 43 -16.11 4.40 9.16
CA GLY A 43 -16.26 5.43 10.18
C GLY A 43 -14.93 5.92 10.71
N LYS A 44 -14.01 5.01 11.03
CA LYS A 44 -12.65 5.35 11.47
C LYS A 44 -11.84 6.10 10.41
N ILE A 45 -11.96 5.72 9.14
CA ILE A 45 -11.31 6.43 8.02
C ILE A 45 -11.82 7.87 7.96
N LEU A 46 -13.12 8.07 8.07
CA LEU A 46 -13.78 9.39 7.95
C LEU A 46 -13.81 10.17 9.25
N GLU A 47 -13.29 9.62 10.35
CA GLU A 47 -13.19 10.30 11.63
C GLU A 47 -12.37 11.60 11.49
N ARG A 48 -12.86 12.66 12.14
CA ARG A 48 -12.27 14.00 12.05
C ARG A 48 -10.77 14.02 12.36
N ASP A 49 -10.34 13.30 13.39
CA ASP A 49 -8.94 13.28 13.80
C ASP A 49 -8.08 12.53 12.80
N ASN A 50 -8.60 11.45 12.20
CA ASN A 50 -7.92 10.73 11.15
C ASN A 50 -7.77 11.58 9.87
N MET A 51 -8.82 12.26 9.46
CA MET A 51 -8.80 13.17 8.30
C MET A 51 -7.83 14.35 8.54
N ASN A 52 -7.79 14.91 9.74
CA ASN A 52 -6.85 15.97 10.10
C ASN A 52 -5.38 15.48 10.04
N ARG A 53 -5.10 14.28 10.53
CA ARG A 53 -3.76 13.67 10.40
C ARG A 53 -3.39 13.45 8.94
N ALA A 54 -4.33 12.95 8.14
CA ALA A 54 -4.13 12.74 6.70
C ALA A 54 -3.82 14.06 5.98
N TYR A 55 -4.58 15.12 6.24
CA TYR A 55 -4.28 16.44 5.70
C TYR A 55 -2.88 16.93 6.08
N LYS A 56 -2.50 16.83 7.36
CA LYS A 56 -1.16 17.24 7.83
C LYS A 56 -0.05 16.47 7.10
N ARG A 57 -0.25 15.17 6.88
CA ARG A 57 0.72 14.32 6.18
C ARG A 57 0.85 14.71 4.71
N VAL A 58 -0.27 14.91 4.01
CA VAL A 58 -0.28 15.36 2.61
C VAL A 58 0.34 16.73 2.47
N LYS A 59 0.06 17.66 3.42
CA LYS A 59 0.67 18.99 3.45
C LYS A 59 2.19 18.93 3.62
N ALA A 60 2.69 18.06 4.50
CA ALA A 60 4.13 17.88 4.72
C ALA A 60 4.87 17.41 3.46
N ASN A 61 4.22 16.65 2.60
CA ASN A 61 4.80 16.15 1.35
C ASN A 61 4.92 17.20 0.24
N LYS A 62 4.33 18.39 0.38
CA LYS A 62 4.41 19.53 -0.55
C LYS A 62 4.16 19.16 -2.03
N GLY A 63 3.27 18.20 -2.29
CA GLY A 63 3.02 17.69 -3.64
C GLY A 63 2.30 18.70 -4.54
N ALA A 64 2.55 18.61 -5.83
CA ALA A 64 1.91 19.46 -6.85
C ALA A 64 0.38 19.28 -6.90
N PRO A 65 -0.38 20.30 -7.36
CA PRO A 65 -1.83 20.20 -7.55
C PRO A 65 -2.21 19.16 -8.60
N GLY A 66 -3.41 18.59 -8.47
CA GLY A 66 -3.99 17.64 -9.41
C GLY A 66 -4.50 18.32 -10.70
N VAL A 67 -5.46 17.66 -11.36
CA VAL A 67 -6.11 18.17 -12.59
C VAL A 67 -6.98 19.38 -12.31
N ASP A 68 -7.50 19.50 -11.08
CA ASP A 68 -8.36 20.58 -10.59
C ASP A 68 -7.58 21.87 -10.27
N GLY A 69 -6.25 21.84 -10.30
CA GLY A 69 -5.40 22.98 -9.94
C GLY A 69 -5.43 23.36 -8.46
N MET A 70 -6.18 22.63 -7.60
CA MET A 70 -6.29 22.94 -6.18
C MET A 70 -4.94 22.77 -5.47
N THR A 71 -4.50 23.82 -4.77
CA THR A 71 -3.29 23.76 -3.94
C THR A 71 -3.60 23.15 -2.57
N ILE A 72 -2.56 22.76 -1.85
CA ILE A 72 -2.71 22.19 -0.49
C ILE A 72 -3.28 23.22 0.49
N GLU A 73 -2.95 24.48 0.33
CA GLU A 73 -3.45 25.60 1.13
C GLU A 73 -4.95 25.81 0.91
N ALA A 74 -5.40 25.72 -0.33
CA ALA A 74 -6.82 25.85 -0.70
C ALA A 74 -7.67 24.65 -0.24
N ALA A 75 -7.07 23.48 -0.06
CA ALA A 75 -7.80 22.28 0.35
C ALA A 75 -8.39 22.38 1.76
N LEU A 76 -7.75 23.09 2.69
CA LEU A 76 -8.27 23.19 4.06
C LEU A 76 -9.56 24.03 4.18
N PRO A 77 -9.65 25.24 3.60
CA PRO A 77 -10.91 25.97 3.53
C PRO A 77 -12.00 25.15 2.85
N TRP A 78 -11.69 24.55 1.71
CA TRP A 78 -12.62 23.71 0.97
C TRP A 78 -13.15 22.55 1.80
N LEU A 79 -12.29 21.81 2.53
CA LEU A 79 -12.70 20.72 3.40
C LEU A 79 -13.58 21.21 4.56
N LYS A 80 -13.33 22.40 5.12
CA LYS A 80 -14.18 22.94 6.19
C LYS A 80 -15.61 23.17 5.71
N GLU A 81 -15.78 23.59 4.47
CA GLU A 81 -17.07 23.87 3.87
C GLU A 81 -17.79 22.60 3.39
N HIS A 82 -17.06 21.70 2.72
CA HIS A 82 -17.63 20.54 2.00
C HIS A 82 -17.47 19.20 2.71
N ASN A 83 -16.87 19.16 3.92
CA ASN A 83 -16.58 17.88 4.61
C ASN A 83 -17.81 17.01 4.80
N HIS A 84 -18.96 17.61 5.17
CA HIS A 84 -20.19 16.85 5.37
C HIS A 84 -20.66 16.19 4.08
N GLU A 85 -20.72 16.91 2.99
CA GLU A 85 -21.11 16.37 1.68
C GLU A 85 -20.14 15.28 1.22
N LEU A 86 -18.83 15.52 1.34
CA LEU A 86 -17.78 14.56 0.98
C LEU A 86 -17.94 13.24 1.73
N THR A 87 -18.07 13.31 3.06
CA THR A 87 -18.21 12.12 3.91
C THR A 87 -19.49 11.37 3.62
N GLU A 88 -20.61 12.04 3.38
CA GLU A 88 -21.86 11.43 2.98
C GLU A 88 -21.76 10.73 1.62
N ARG A 89 -21.11 11.34 0.65
CA ARG A 89 -20.87 10.73 -0.66
C ARG A 89 -20.03 9.47 -0.54
N ILE A 90 -18.98 9.49 0.29
CA ILE A 90 -18.15 8.30 0.55
C ILE A 90 -18.96 7.21 1.24
N ARG A 91 -19.72 7.53 2.30
CA ARG A 91 -20.57 6.57 3.04
C ARG A 91 -21.60 5.90 2.13
N LYS A 92 -22.15 6.64 1.19
CA LYS A 92 -23.16 6.14 0.22
C LYS A 92 -22.53 5.41 -0.98
N GLY A 93 -21.19 5.25 -1.02
CA GLY A 93 -20.51 4.64 -2.15
C GLY A 93 -20.60 5.44 -3.46
N LYS A 94 -20.95 6.72 -3.39
CA LYS A 94 -21.13 7.62 -4.53
C LYS A 94 -19.90 8.51 -4.82
N TYR A 95 -18.84 8.34 -4.04
CA TYR A 95 -17.60 9.07 -4.28
C TYR A 95 -16.84 8.43 -5.45
N THR A 96 -16.52 9.25 -6.45
CA THR A 96 -15.68 8.86 -7.57
C THR A 96 -14.44 9.74 -7.55
N PRO A 97 -13.22 9.16 -7.48
CA PRO A 97 -11.98 9.93 -7.56
C PRO A 97 -11.89 10.71 -8.86
N SER A 98 -11.27 11.88 -8.81
CA SER A 98 -11.03 12.71 -10.00
C SER A 98 -9.98 12.09 -10.91
N PRO A 99 -9.99 12.40 -12.22
CA PRO A 99 -8.90 12.01 -13.11
C PRO A 99 -7.55 12.51 -12.60
N VAL A 100 -6.49 11.74 -12.84
CA VAL A 100 -5.14 12.15 -12.46
C VAL A 100 -4.55 13.10 -13.50
N ARG A 101 -3.81 14.11 -13.05
CA ARG A 101 -3.00 14.94 -13.95
C ARG A 101 -1.78 14.17 -14.40
N ARG A 102 -1.63 13.94 -15.70
CA ARG A 102 -0.46 13.24 -16.26
C ARG A 102 0.74 14.18 -16.32
N MET A 103 1.89 13.69 -15.88
CA MET A 103 3.19 14.35 -16.01
C MET A 103 4.20 13.35 -16.57
N GLU A 104 5.05 13.82 -17.47
CA GLU A 104 6.14 13.04 -18.04
C GLU A 104 7.46 13.50 -17.43
N ILE A 105 8.23 12.56 -16.91
CA ILE A 105 9.54 12.81 -16.31
C ILE A 105 10.59 12.06 -17.14
N PRO A 106 11.61 12.75 -17.67
CA PRO A 106 12.70 12.10 -18.37
C PRO A 106 13.45 11.12 -17.44
N LYS A 107 13.78 9.95 -17.93
CA LYS A 107 14.68 9.00 -17.27
C LYS A 107 16.13 9.26 -17.70
N SER A 108 17.08 8.84 -16.87
CA SER A 108 18.51 8.92 -17.17
C SER A 108 18.94 8.07 -18.39
N ASP A 109 18.17 7.06 -18.75
CA ASP A 109 18.37 6.16 -19.89
C ASP A 109 17.76 6.68 -21.20
N GLY A 110 17.24 7.91 -21.23
CA GLY A 110 16.58 8.53 -22.39
C GLY A 110 15.10 8.16 -22.54
N GLY A 111 14.55 7.31 -21.67
CA GLY A 111 13.14 6.97 -21.64
C GLY A 111 12.29 8.02 -20.91
N VAL A 112 10.96 7.84 -20.93
CA VAL A 112 9.99 8.72 -20.23
C VAL A 112 9.24 7.92 -19.19
N ARG A 113 9.17 8.47 -17.95
CA ARG A 113 8.31 7.95 -16.89
C ARG A 113 7.04 8.77 -16.81
N ARG A 114 5.89 8.12 -17.00
CA ARG A 114 4.59 8.76 -16.86
C ARG A 114 4.11 8.69 -15.42
N LEU A 115 3.84 9.84 -14.81
CA LEU A 115 3.25 9.96 -13.49
C LEU A 115 1.80 10.43 -13.59
N GLY A 116 0.93 9.83 -12.75
CA GLY A 116 -0.41 10.35 -12.49
C GLY A 116 -0.43 11.08 -11.15
N ILE A 117 -0.79 12.35 -11.14
CA ILE A 117 -0.90 13.16 -9.91
C ILE A 117 -2.39 13.28 -9.57
N PRO A 118 -2.87 12.61 -8.49
CA PRO A 118 -4.24 12.75 -8.01
C PRO A 118 -4.51 14.16 -7.46
N THR A 119 -5.78 14.54 -7.33
CA THR A 119 -6.16 15.78 -6.65
C THR A 119 -5.74 15.77 -5.18
N VAL A 120 -5.68 16.96 -4.58
CA VAL A 120 -5.29 17.06 -3.14
C VAL A 120 -6.32 16.34 -2.26
N ILE A 121 -7.61 16.45 -2.60
CA ILE A 121 -8.68 15.78 -1.84
C ILE A 121 -8.56 14.25 -1.95
N ASP A 122 -8.34 13.72 -3.16
CA ASP A 122 -8.13 12.28 -3.35
C ASP A 122 -6.93 11.76 -2.55
N ARG A 123 -5.82 12.51 -2.53
CA ARG A 123 -4.64 12.16 -1.72
C ARG A 123 -4.91 12.15 -0.23
N ILE A 124 -5.74 13.09 0.27
CA ILE A 124 -6.12 13.13 1.68
C ILE A 124 -6.96 11.90 2.03
N ILE A 125 -7.92 11.53 1.19
CA ILE A 125 -8.74 10.32 1.38
C ILE A 125 -7.86 9.07 1.34
N GLN A 126 -6.99 8.94 0.35
CA GLN A 126 -6.04 7.81 0.26
C GLN A 126 -5.14 7.71 1.50
N GLN A 127 -4.64 8.84 1.98
CA GLN A 127 -3.83 8.89 3.19
C GLN A 127 -4.64 8.52 4.44
N ALA A 128 -5.91 8.93 4.53
CA ALA A 128 -6.79 8.56 5.62
C ALA A 128 -7.10 7.05 5.64
N MET A 129 -7.30 6.45 4.46
CA MET A 129 -7.42 5.00 4.30
C MET A 129 -6.15 4.28 4.74
N LEU A 130 -4.99 4.72 4.25
CA LEU A 130 -3.70 4.12 4.56
C LEU A 130 -3.45 4.07 6.07
N GLN A 131 -3.77 5.13 6.80
CA GLN A 131 -3.58 5.22 8.25
C GLN A 131 -4.40 4.19 9.04
N GLN A 132 -5.55 3.78 8.54
CA GLN A 132 -6.41 2.79 9.18
C GLN A 132 -6.12 1.36 8.70
N LEU A 133 -5.70 1.18 7.46
CA LEU A 133 -5.42 -0.13 6.89
C LEU A 133 -4.02 -0.63 7.26
N MET A 134 -3.03 0.26 7.32
CA MET A 134 -1.64 -0.11 7.59
C MET A 134 -1.47 -0.94 8.89
N PRO A 135 -2.03 -0.55 10.04
CA PRO A 135 -1.92 -1.36 11.27
C PRO A 135 -2.54 -2.75 11.17
N VAL A 136 -3.47 -2.93 10.23
CA VAL A 136 -4.16 -4.20 10.00
C VAL A 136 -3.34 -5.13 9.10
N TYR A 137 -2.76 -4.57 8.05
CA TYR A 137 -2.08 -5.35 7.02
C TYR A 137 -0.58 -5.51 7.26
N GLU A 138 0.07 -4.55 7.94
CA GLU A 138 1.51 -4.60 8.20
C GLU A 138 1.96 -5.90 8.88
N PRO A 139 1.26 -6.44 9.90
CA PRO A 139 1.63 -7.71 10.52
C PRO A 139 1.44 -8.94 9.64
N LEU A 140 0.72 -8.82 8.51
CA LEU A 140 0.42 -9.92 7.59
C LEU A 140 1.44 -10.06 6.47
N PHE A 141 2.26 -9.03 6.24
CA PHE A 141 3.28 -9.08 5.21
C PHE A 141 4.43 -10.01 5.59
N SER A 142 4.98 -10.70 4.59
CA SER A 142 6.19 -11.51 4.76
C SER A 142 7.34 -10.66 5.33
N GLU A 143 8.19 -11.29 6.13
CA GLU A 143 9.42 -10.67 6.63
C GLU A 143 10.38 -10.28 5.49
N ASP A 144 10.30 -10.96 4.35
CA ASP A 144 11.09 -10.68 3.15
C ASP A 144 10.49 -9.60 2.24
N SER A 145 9.35 -9.00 2.63
CA SER A 145 8.77 -7.86 1.93
C SER A 145 9.35 -6.55 2.45
N PHE A 146 10.00 -5.77 1.59
CA PHE A 146 10.70 -4.54 1.96
C PHE A 146 10.12 -3.29 1.29
N GLY A 147 9.42 -3.43 0.17
CA GLY A 147 8.89 -2.30 -0.60
C GLY A 147 7.76 -1.56 0.12
N TYR A 148 7.90 -0.22 0.23
CA TYR A 148 6.86 0.68 0.77
C TYR A 148 6.38 0.37 2.20
N ARG A 149 7.17 -0.32 2.99
CA ARG A 149 6.85 -0.67 4.38
C ARG A 149 7.54 0.27 5.37
N PRO A 150 6.88 0.62 6.50
CA PRO A 150 7.49 1.42 7.55
C PRO A 150 8.72 0.73 8.15
N GLY A 151 9.79 1.49 8.34
CA GLY A 151 11.02 0.99 8.98
C GLY A 151 11.82 -0.03 8.16
N ARG A 152 11.43 -0.29 6.90
CA ARG A 152 12.15 -1.17 5.97
C ARG A 152 12.59 -0.41 4.74
N GLY A 153 13.76 -0.76 4.20
CA GLY A 153 14.33 -0.06 3.05
C GLY A 153 15.14 -0.96 2.12
N ALA A 154 15.61 -0.37 1.03
CA ALA A 154 16.41 -1.08 0.04
C ALA A 154 17.67 -1.73 0.62
N LYS A 155 18.29 -1.11 1.64
CA LYS A 155 19.47 -1.68 2.32
C LYS A 155 19.13 -3.01 3.00
N ASP A 156 17.99 -3.09 3.68
CA ASP A 156 17.56 -4.29 4.39
C ASP A 156 17.29 -5.42 3.40
N ALA A 157 16.69 -5.10 2.24
CA ALA A 157 16.50 -6.05 1.15
C ALA A 157 17.83 -6.60 0.62
N ILE A 158 18.85 -5.74 0.45
CA ILE A 158 20.20 -6.16 0.00
C ILE A 158 20.85 -7.07 1.04
N PHE A 159 20.76 -6.75 2.33
CA PHE A 159 21.28 -7.61 3.39
C PHE A 159 20.59 -8.97 3.41
N LYS A 160 19.27 -9.00 3.19
CA LYS A 160 18.52 -10.26 3.13
C LYS A 160 18.92 -11.11 1.93
N ILE A 161 19.14 -10.50 0.77
CA ILE A 161 19.67 -11.20 -0.42
C ILE A 161 21.06 -11.79 -0.12
N LYS A 162 21.95 -11.04 0.55
CA LYS A 162 23.27 -11.52 0.93
C LYS A 162 23.18 -12.73 1.86
N GLU A 163 22.29 -12.68 2.85
CA GLU A 163 22.02 -13.82 3.75
C GLU A 163 21.60 -15.07 2.97
N TYR A 164 20.71 -14.94 1.97
CA TYR A 164 20.31 -16.06 1.12
C TYR A 164 21.45 -16.61 0.28
N ILE A 165 22.33 -15.75 -0.25
CA ILE A 165 23.52 -16.21 -0.98
C ILE A 165 24.46 -17.01 -0.06
N GLU A 166 24.68 -16.56 1.17
CA GLU A 166 25.47 -17.26 2.17
C GLU A 166 24.85 -18.63 2.59
N GLN A 167 23.52 -18.76 2.53
CA GLN A 167 22.79 -20.02 2.73
C GLN A 167 22.83 -20.95 1.50
N GLY A 168 23.49 -20.55 0.40
CA GLY A 168 23.69 -21.38 -0.79
C GLY A 168 22.63 -21.21 -1.89
N TYR A 169 21.75 -20.22 -1.80
CA TYR A 169 20.84 -19.89 -2.91
C TYR A 169 21.60 -19.17 -4.01
N THR A 170 21.66 -19.77 -5.22
CA THR A 170 22.45 -19.26 -6.36
C THR A 170 21.62 -18.74 -7.53
N ARG A 171 20.30 -18.82 -7.45
CA ARG A 171 19.40 -18.40 -8.51
C ARG A 171 18.38 -17.41 -7.99
N ALA A 172 18.17 -16.32 -8.75
CA ALA A 172 17.12 -15.34 -8.51
C ALA A 172 16.16 -15.31 -9.71
N VAL A 173 14.86 -15.22 -9.43
CA VAL A 173 13.83 -15.03 -10.45
C VAL A 173 13.30 -13.61 -10.30
N VAL A 174 13.32 -12.83 -11.37
CA VAL A 174 12.74 -11.47 -11.41
C VAL A 174 11.42 -11.55 -12.16
N LEU A 175 10.36 -11.06 -11.53
CA LEU A 175 9.02 -11.00 -12.13
C LEU A 175 8.62 -9.51 -12.21
N ASP A 176 8.20 -9.06 -13.39
CA ASP A 176 7.63 -7.73 -13.67
C ASP A 176 6.12 -7.82 -13.82
#